data_87c3bec173c471365caa1fa84bed5543
#
_entry.id   87c3bec173c471365caa1fa84bed5543
#
_cell.length_a   1.000
_cell.length_b   1.000
_cell.length_c   1.000
_cell.angle_alpha   90.00
_cell.angle_beta   90.00
_cell.angle_gamma   90.00
#
_symmetry.space_group_name_H-M   'P 1'
#
loop_
_entity.id
_entity.type
_entity.pdbx_description
1 polymer ?
#
loop_
_entity_poly.entity_id
_entity_poly.type
_entity_poly.pdbx_seq_one_letter_code
_entity_poly.pdbx_strand_id
1 'polypeptide(L)'
;MRRLVVNEAYAGQRITGQQRYAVEIAKALEGKEGVTRATPAARIASSGARSWLWVQTTLPWLTRQDVLLSLTSRAPLVHRRHIVVVHDLFVLTNPEWYSREYVVTHVPLLKANLRDARVIVCVSEPVAEQVRQLGLSSAPVVVAPNAPSPVFGEPRGAEERARVLAKHGVTDGGYLLAVGSMDPRKNLQRLSEAYLALPAETRAAAPLVLVGAKSAVFGDVDLAESDDIKLAGYVTDDELAVLYAASRGVVFPSLAEGFGLPLVEAMVAGARLAVSDIPVFHWICGDDATYFSPADTSAVTDALARLAAAPPLDEEEAARIRRAVMCRFDWRTSAQTVHDAYQSIGTR
;
A
#
# COMPACT_ATOMS: atom_id res chain seq x y z
N MET A 1 -9.35 -18.57 -28.19
CA MET A 1 -8.33 -17.97 -27.32
C MET A 1 -8.64 -18.37 -25.86
N ARG A 2 -7.65 -18.67 -24.99
CA ARG A 2 -7.89 -18.95 -23.58
C ARG A 2 -8.29 -17.65 -22.89
N ARG A 3 -9.18 -17.71 -21.91
CA ARG A 3 -9.62 -16.51 -21.19
C ARG A 3 -8.64 -16.14 -20.09
N LEU A 4 -8.57 -14.87 -19.73
CA LEU A 4 -7.97 -14.40 -18.49
C LEU A 4 -9.04 -14.44 -17.40
N VAL A 5 -8.86 -15.26 -16.38
CA VAL A 5 -9.82 -15.36 -15.27
C VAL A 5 -9.25 -14.66 -14.05
N VAL A 6 -9.88 -13.60 -13.63
CA VAL A 6 -9.51 -12.85 -12.41
C VAL A 6 -10.02 -13.60 -11.19
N ASN A 7 -9.12 -13.96 -10.29
CA ASN A 7 -9.44 -14.57 -9.00
C ASN A 7 -9.96 -13.51 -8.03
N GLU A 8 -11.26 -13.54 -7.74
CA GLU A 8 -11.91 -12.62 -6.81
C GLU A 8 -12.12 -13.20 -5.38
N ALA A 9 -11.25 -14.09 -4.93
CA ALA A 9 -11.31 -14.61 -3.56
C ALA A 9 -11.13 -13.54 -2.47
N TYR A 10 -10.76 -12.32 -2.85
CA TYR A 10 -10.69 -11.15 -1.97
C TYR A 10 -12.05 -10.47 -1.75
N ALA A 11 -13.07 -10.80 -2.54
CA ALA A 11 -14.40 -10.20 -2.42
C ALA A 11 -14.99 -10.42 -1.01
N GLY A 12 -15.55 -9.36 -0.44
CA GLY A 12 -16.11 -9.39 0.91
C GLY A 12 -15.09 -9.30 2.06
N GLN A 13 -13.81 -9.12 1.75
CA GLN A 13 -12.78 -8.83 2.76
C GLN A 13 -12.71 -7.32 3.06
N ARG A 14 -12.15 -6.98 4.23
CA ARG A 14 -11.80 -5.60 4.55
C ARG A 14 -10.80 -5.08 3.50
N ILE A 15 -11.05 -3.87 3.00
CA ILE A 15 -10.17 -3.23 2.02
C ILE A 15 -8.87 -2.80 2.70
N THR A 16 -7.77 -3.38 2.26
CA THR A 16 -6.38 -2.97 2.57
C THR A 16 -5.69 -2.59 1.25
N GLY A 17 -4.40 -2.27 1.28
CA GLY A 17 -3.66 -1.94 0.06
C GLY A 17 -3.74 -3.03 -1.03
N GLN A 18 -3.63 -4.31 -0.66
CA GLN A 18 -3.75 -5.43 -1.61
C GLN A 18 -5.16 -5.56 -2.19
N GLN A 19 -6.19 -5.42 -1.36
CA GLN A 19 -7.58 -5.48 -1.84
C GLN A 19 -7.93 -4.26 -2.70
N ARG A 20 -7.43 -3.06 -2.38
CA ARG A 20 -7.59 -1.87 -3.22
C ARG A 20 -6.97 -2.10 -4.60
N TYR A 21 -5.73 -2.57 -4.66
CA TYR A 21 -5.09 -2.96 -5.92
C TYR A 21 -5.95 -3.95 -6.71
N ALA A 22 -6.42 -5.01 -6.06
CA ALA A 22 -7.21 -6.04 -6.72
C ALA A 22 -8.54 -5.50 -7.29
N VAL A 23 -9.24 -4.66 -6.54
CA VAL A 23 -10.50 -4.03 -6.98
C VAL A 23 -10.26 -3.11 -8.17
N GLU A 24 -9.25 -2.23 -8.09
CA GLU A 24 -8.99 -1.23 -9.14
C GLU A 24 -8.48 -1.90 -10.43
N ILE A 25 -7.56 -2.86 -10.33
CA ILE A 25 -7.09 -3.61 -11.52
C ILE A 25 -8.23 -4.44 -12.13
N ALA A 26 -9.03 -5.15 -11.32
CA ALA A 26 -10.17 -5.92 -11.83
C ALA A 26 -11.19 -5.02 -12.53
N LYS A 27 -11.47 -3.83 -11.99
CA LYS A 27 -12.34 -2.81 -12.60
C LYS A 27 -11.74 -2.28 -13.92
N ALA A 28 -10.45 -1.96 -13.95
CA ALA A 28 -9.78 -1.46 -15.15
C ALA A 28 -9.60 -2.52 -16.25
N LEU A 29 -9.67 -3.81 -15.91
CA LEU A 29 -9.70 -4.93 -16.85
C LEU A 29 -11.11 -5.23 -17.39
N GLU A 30 -12.17 -4.65 -16.81
CA GLU A 30 -13.54 -4.89 -17.22
C GLU A 30 -13.77 -4.44 -18.67
N GLY A 31 -14.47 -5.28 -19.44
CA GLY A 31 -14.72 -5.02 -20.87
C GLY A 31 -13.54 -5.31 -21.79
N LYS A 32 -12.34 -5.64 -21.30
CA LYS A 32 -11.24 -6.09 -22.16
C LYS A 32 -11.53 -7.49 -22.71
N GLU A 33 -11.12 -7.71 -23.97
CA GLU A 33 -11.36 -8.98 -24.66
C GLU A 33 -10.72 -10.16 -23.91
N GLY A 34 -11.52 -11.22 -23.75
CA GLY A 34 -11.08 -12.46 -23.12
C GLY A 34 -11.01 -12.44 -21.59
N VAL A 35 -11.35 -11.32 -20.95
CA VAL A 35 -11.32 -11.21 -19.47
C VAL A 35 -12.65 -11.68 -18.87
N THR A 36 -12.57 -12.50 -17.83
CA THR A 36 -13.70 -12.99 -17.03
C THR A 36 -13.33 -13.01 -15.55
N ARG A 37 -14.29 -13.20 -14.66
CA ARG A 37 -14.11 -13.20 -13.21
C ARG A 37 -14.51 -14.54 -12.61
N ALA A 38 -13.80 -15.00 -11.60
CA ALA A 38 -14.14 -16.13 -10.77
C ALA A 38 -14.35 -15.67 -9.34
N THR A 39 -15.61 -15.52 -8.95
CA THR A 39 -16.02 -15.00 -7.64
C THR A 39 -16.61 -16.14 -6.81
N PRO A 40 -16.12 -16.40 -5.59
CA PRO A 40 -16.74 -17.36 -4.69
C PRO A 40 -18.13 -16.88 -4.25
N ALA A 41 -19.08 -17.81 -4.07
CA ALA A 41 -20.38 -17.45 -3.51
C ALA A 41 -20.22 -16.75 -2.14
N ALA A 42 -21.10 -15.80 -1.81
CA ALA A 42 -20.99 -14.96 -0.60
C ALA A 42 -20.78 -15.78 0.70
N ARG A 43 -21.48 -16.92 0.85
CA ARG A 43 -21.32 -17.86 1.97
C ARG A 43 -19.93 -18.52 2.07
N ILE A 44 -19.18 -18.53 0.96
CA ILE A 44 -17.79 -19.02 0.90
C ILE A 44 -16.85 -17.87 1.19
N ALA A 45 -17.05 -16.73 0.55
CA ALA A 45 -16.23 -15.53 0.69
C ALA A 45 -16.16 -15.03 2.14
N SER A 46 -17.26 -15.11 2.89
CA SER A 46 -17.37 -14.68 4.29
C SER A 46 -16.61 -15.57 5.30
N SER A 47 -16.13 -16.76 4.88
CA SER A 47 -15.40 -17.69 5.74
C SER A 47 -13.95 -17.84 5.29
N GLY A 48 -12.99 -17.52 6.16
CA GLY A 48 -11.56 -17.66 5.86
C GLY A 48 -11.18 -19.06 5.38
N ALA A 49 -11.60 -20.11 6.11
CA ALA A 49 -11.29 -21.50 5.79
C ALA A 49 -11.99 -21.98 4.50
N ARG A 50 -13.28 -21.65 4.30
CA ARG A 50 -14.03 -22.04 3.08
C ARG A 50 -13.49 -21.32 1.86
N SER A 51 -13.15 -20.03 1.97
CA SER A 51 -12.54 -19.25 0.90
C SER A 51 -11.16 -19.83 0.54
N TRP A 52 -10.36 -20.20 1.54
CA TRP A 52 -9.07 -20.85 1.31
C TRP A 52 -9.24 -22.19 0.58
N LEU A 53 -10.15 -23.05 1.03
CA LEU A 53 -10.41 -24.35 0.39
C LEU A 53 -10.91 -24.16 -1.05
N TRP A 54 -11.77 -23.19 -1.31
CA TRP A 54 -12.25 -22.88 -2.65
C TRP A 54 -11.10 -22.46 -3.58
N VAL A 55 -10.18 -21.63 -3.09
CA VAL A 55 -8.99 -21.23 -3.85
C VAL A 55 -8.08 -22.40 -4.17
N GLN A 56 -7.94 -23.38 -3.25
CA GLN A 56 -7.02 -24.52 -3.45
C GLN A 56 -7.63 -25.65 -4.30
N THR A 57 -8.95 -25.76 -4.41
CA THR A 57 -9.62 -26.89 -5.06
C THR A 57 -10.51 -26.47 -6.22
N THR A 58 -11.54 -25.67 -5.96
CA THR A 58 -12.58 -25.32 -6.93
C THR A 58 -12.04 -24.37 -8.00
N LEU A 59 -11.32 -23.32 -7.60
CA LEU A 59 -10.78 -22.33 -8.52
C LEU A 59 -9.83 -22.94 -9.57
N PRO A 60 -8.82 -23.76 -9.22
CA PRO A 60 -7.95 -24.39 -10.21
C PRO A 60 -8.69 -25.34 -11.16
N TRP A 61 -9.73 -26.01 -10.68
CA TRP A 61 -10.54 -26.89 -11.53
C TRP A 61 -11.38 -26.08 -12.52
N LEU A 62 -12.03 -24.99 -12.09
CA LEU A 62 -12.82 -24.11 -12.93
C LEU A 62 -11.97 -23.44 -14.02
N THR A 63 -10.74 -23.08 -13.70
CA THR A 63 -9.84 -22.29 -14.56
C THR A 63 -8.77 -23.11 -15.27
N ARG A 64 -8.83 -24.45 -15.20
CA ARG A 64 -7.78 -25.36 -15.68
C ARG A 64 -7.38 -25.19 -17.14
N GLN A 65 -8.26 -24.67 -17.98
CA GLN A 65 -8.01 -24.43 -19.41
C GLN A 65 -7.65 -22.97 -19.72
N ASP A 66 -7.86 -22.08 -18.77
CA ASP A 66 -7.70 -20.63 -18.90
C ASP A 66 -6.38 -20.14 -18.26
N VAL A 67 -6.10 -18.87 -18.37
CA VAL A 67 -5.03 -18.20 -17.62
C VAL A 67 -5.63 -17.62 -16.35
N LEU A 68 -5.11 -17.97 -15.20
CA LEU A 68 -5.54 -17.46 -13.91
C LEU A 68 -4.71 -16.23 -13.52
N LEU A 69 -5.38 -15.16 -13.10
CA LEU A 69 -4.76 -13.97 -12.51
C LEU A 69 -5.10 -13.88 -11.03
N SER A 70 -4.11 -14.00 -10.16
CA SER A 70 -4.28 -13.76 -8.71
C SER A 70 -3.72 -12.40 -8.33
N LEU A 71 -4.61 -11.48 -7.96
CA LEU A 71 -4.31 -10.08 -7.65
C LEU A 71 -3.90 -9.85 -6.18
N THR A 72 -4.05 -10.86 -5.33
CA THR A 72 -3.67 -10.83 -3.91
C THR A 72 -2.89 -12.08 -3.54
N SER A 73 -2.38 -12.15 -2.32
CA SER A 73 -1.72 -13.35 -1.77
C SER A 73 -2.61 -14.59 -1.68
N ARG A 74 -3.94 -14.46 -1.90
CA ARG A 74 -4.88 -15.58 -1.99
C ARG A 74 -4.83 -16.23 -3.37
N ALA A 75 -3.84 -17.06 -3.58
CA ALA A 75 -3.58 -17.78 -4.82
C ALA A 75 -3.57 -19.29 -4.59
N PRO A 76 -3.93 -20.11 -5.58
CA PRO A 76 -3.82 -21.57 -5.46
C PRO A 76 -2.36 -22.01 -5.44
N LEU A 77 -2.07 -23.13 -4.75
CA LEU A 77 -0.74 -23.71 -4.70
C LEU A 77 -0.26 -24.19 -6.08
N VAL A 78 -1.17 -24.69 -6.89
CA VAL A 78 -0.86 -25.24 -8.22
C VAL A 78 -1.84 -24.70 -9.27
N HIS A 79 -1.29 -24.06 -10.29
CA HIS A 79 -2.02 -23.71 -11.51
C HIS A 79 -1.06 -23.56 -12.70
N ARG A 80 -1.31 -24.28 -13.80
CA ARG A 80 -0.36 -24.37 -14.94
C ARG A 80 -0.13 -23.07 -15.70
N ARG A 81 -1.08 -22.15 -15.68
CA ARG A 81 -1.03 -20.86 -16.39
C ARG A 81 -1.43 -19.76 -15.44
N HIS A 82 -0.53 -19.40 -14.56
CA HIS A 82 -0.77 -18.48 -13.46
C HIS A 82 0.00 -17.18 -13.67
N ILE A 83 -0.71 -16.07 -13.60
CA ILE A 83 -0.15 -14.74 -13.41
C ILE A 83 -0.33 -14.40 -11.94
N VAL A 84 0.77 -14.13 -11.26
CA VAL A 84 0.78 -13.84 -9.82
C VAL A 84 1.19 -12.40 -9.60
N VAL A 85 0.40 -11.66 -8.81
CA VAL A 85 0.79 -10.33 -8.34
C VAL A 85 1.51 -10.44 -7.01
N VAL A 86 2.69 -9.85 -6.93
CA VAL A 86 3.53 -9.78 -5.74
C VAL A 86 3.51 -8.34 -5.20
N HIS A 87 2.92 -8.19 -4.02
CA HIS A 87 2.85 -6.90 -3.34
C HIS A 87 4.11 -6.62 -2.51
N ASP A 88 4.65 -7.66 -1.90
CA ASP A 88 5.89 -7.65 -1.12
C ASP A 88 6.40 -9.08 -0.93
N LEU A 89 7.59 -9.19 -0.35
CA LEU A 89 8.23 -10.46 -0.02
C LEU A 89 8.51 -10.59 1.48
N PHE A 90 7.89 -9.76 2.32
CA PHE A 90 8.26 -9.63 3.73
C PHE A 90 8.09 -10.91 4.53
N VAL A 91 7.14 -11.78 4.17
CA VAL A 91 7.01 -13.08 4.82
C VAL A 91 8.24 -13.98 4.59
N LEU A 92 9.05 -13.69 3.54
CA LEU A 92 10.33 -14.37 3.25
C LEU A 92 11.52 -13.64 3.85
N THR A 93 11.53 -12.30 3.77
CA THR A 93 12.68 -11.46 4.14
C THR A 93 12.68 -11.07 5.62
N ASN A 94 11.50 -10.93 6.21
CA ASN A 94 11.29 -10.48 7.59
C ASN A 94 10.21 -11.32 8.28
N PRO A 95 10.39 -12.64 8.39
CA PRO A 95 9.40 -13.54 8.97
C PRO A 95 9.05 -13.22 10.42
N GLU A 96 9.93 -12.52 11.15
CA GLU A 96 9.73 -12.06 12.53
C GLU A 96 8.56 -11.07 12.69
N TRP A 97 8.10 -10.44 11.61
CA TRP A 97 6.95 -9.52 11.64
C TRP A 97 5.59 -10.24 11.64
N TYR A 98 5.61 -11.56 11.46
CA TYR A 98 4.40 -12.38 11.31
C TYR A 98 4.29 -13.46 12.36
N SER A 99 3.08 -13.93 12.61
CA SER A 99 2.91 -15.11 13.46
C SER A 99 3.55 -16.36 12.82
N ARG A 100 4.00 -17.27 13.66
CA ARG A 100 4.64 -18.52 13.18
C ARG A 100 3.72 -19.31 12.26
N GLU A 101 2.42 -19.35 12.57
CA GLU A 101 1.41 -20.05 11.77
C GLU A 101 1.29 -19.40 10.39
N TYR A 102 1.35 -18.09 10.32
CA TYR A 102 1.32 -17.35 9.07
C TYR A 102 2.54 -17.68 8.21
N VAL A 103 3.73 -17.65 8.79
CA VAL A 103 5.00 -17.96 8.09
C VAL A 103 4.98 -19.37 7.54
N VAL A 104 4.62 -20.38 8.37
CA VAL A 104 4.60 -21.80 7.97
C VAL A 104 3.62 -22.06 6.81
N THR A 105 2.52 -21.32 6.76
CA THR A 105 1.50 -21.50 5.71
C THR A 105 1.80 -20.69 4.46
N HIS A 106 2.30 -19.45 4.58
CA HIS A 106 2.42 -18.53 3.44
C HIS A 106 3.77 -18.60 2.73
N VAL A 107 4.86 -18.95 3.42
CA VAL A 107 6.19 -19.08 2.79
C VAL A 107 6.20 -20.17 1.69
N PRO A 108 5.72 -21.40 1.96
CA PRO A 108 5.67 -22.44 0.92
C PRO A 108 4.76 -22.05 -0.26
N LEU A 109 3.61 -21.43 0.05
CA LEU A 109 2.64 -20.97 -0.95
C LEU A 109 3.26 -19.91 -1.87
N LEU A 110 3.90 -18.89 -1.30
CA LEU A 110 4.55 -17.84 -2.07
C LEU A 110 5.68 -18.39 -2.94
N LYS A 111 6.55 -19.26 -2.38
CA LYS A 111 7.64 -19.89 -3.14
C LYS A 111 7.12 -20.76 -4.30
N ALA A 112 6.05 -21.52 -4.09
CA ALA A 112 5.42 -22.31 -5.14
C ALA A 112 4.81 -21.41 -6.24
N ASN A 113 4.06 -20.38 -5.84
CA ASN A 113 3.46 -19.43 -6.77
C ASN A 113 4.53 -18.73 -7.62
N LEU A 114 5.64 -18.27 -7.02
CA LEU A 114 6.74 -17.66 -7.77
C LEU A 114 7.39 -18.64 -8.75
N ARG A 115 7.65 -19.88 -8.32
CA ARG A 115 8.28 -20.92 -9.16
C ARG A 115 7.43 -21.30 -10.36
N ASP A 116 6.13 -21.46 -10.16
CA ASP A 116 5.20 -22.02 -11.15
C ASP A 116 4.50 -20.93 -11.98
N ALA A 117 4.70 -19.65 -11.66
CA ALA A 117 4.15 -18.53 -12.42
C ALA A 117 4.60 -18.55 -13.88
N ARG A 118 3.70 -18.16 -14.78
CA ARG A 118 4.01 -17.85 -16.19
C ARG A 118 4.46 -16.41 -16.38
N VAL A 119 3.92 -15.51 -15.57
CA VAL A 119 4.36 -14.12 -15.44
C VAL A 119 4.21 -13.72 -13.98
N ILE A 120 5.17 -12.97 -13.47
CA ILE A 120 5.13 -12.35 -12.15
C ILE A 120 4.92 -10.86 -12.36
N VAL A 121 3.87 -10.32 -11.75
CA VAL A 121 3.56 -8.90 -11.74
C VAL A 121 3.96 -8.33 -10.39
N CYS A 122 4.83 -7.33 -10.35
CA CYS A 122 5.24 -6.67 -9.11
C CYS A 122 4.64 -5.26 -9.04
N VAL A 123 4.33 -4.81 -7.83
CA VAL A 123 3.72 -3.49 -7.61
C VAL A 123 4.74 -2.34 -7.63
N SER A 124 6.03 -2.64 -7.67
CA SER A 124 7.10 -1.65 -7.77
C SER A 124 8.38 -2.27 -8.33
N GLU A 125 9.28 -1.44 -8.88
CA GLU A 125 10.58 -1.93 -9.37
C GLU A 125 11.46 -2.49 -8.24
N PRO A 126 11.53 -1.91 -7.02
CA PRO A 126 12.26 -2.53 -5.92
C PRO A 126 11.75 -3.94 -5.56
N VAL A 127 10.43 -4.19 -5.59
CA VAL A 127 9.88 -5.54 -5.39
C VAL A 127 10.24 -6.46 -6.56
N ALA A 128 10.21 -5.96 -7.80
CA ALA A 128 10.60 -6.74 -8.98
C ALA A 128 12.07 -7.16 -8.90
N GLU A 129 12.95 -6.26 -8.47
CA GLU A 129 14.36 -6.56 -8.27
C GLU A 129 14.58 -7.62 -7.18
N GLN A 130 13.88 -7.53 -6.05
CA GLN A 130 13.92 -8.55 -5.01
C GLN A 130 13.44 -9.92 -5.52
N VAL A 131 12.37 -9.96 -6.35
CA VAL A 131 11.89 -11.20 -6.98
C VAL A 131 12.94 -11.80 -7.90
N ARG A 132 13.61 -10.99 -8.72
CA ARG A 132 14.70 -11.46 -9.61
C ARG A 132 15.88 -12.01 -8.80
N GLN A 133 16.29 -11.32 -7.74
CA GLN A 133 17.40 -11.72 -6.86
C GLN A 133 17.12 -13.04 -6.11
N LEU A 134 15.86 -13.36 -5.80
CA LEU A 134 15.50 -14.65 -5.21
C LEU A 134 15.83 -15.84 -6.12
N GLY A 135 15.85 -15.65 -7.44
CA GLY A 135 16.21 -16.70 -8.41
C GLY A 135 15.27 -17.92 -8.39
N LEU A 136 14.04 -17.79 -7.87
CA LEU A 136 13.08 -18.90 -7.74
C LEU A 136 12.33 -19.20 -9.04
N SER A 137 12.34 -18.29 -10.01
CA SER A 137 11.58 -18.40 -11.25
C SER A 137 12.37 -17.84 -12.44
N SER A 138 12.15 -18.44 -13.60
CA SER A 138 12.58 -17.90 -14.91
C SER A 138 11.46 -17.16 -15.63
N ALA A 139 10.30 -16.98 -15.00
CA ALA A 139 9.16 -16.27 -15.57
C ALA A 139 9.49 -14.78 -15.78
N PRO A 140 8.96 -14.16 -16.84
CA PRO A 140 9.05 -12.71 -16.99
C PRO A 140 8.49 -11.99 -15.78
N VAL A 141 9.22 -10.96 -15.32
CA VAL A 141 8.79 -10.06 -14.23
C VAL A 141 8.46 -8.72 -14.84
N VAL A 142 7.22 -8.27 -14.65
CA VAL A 142 6.72 -6.97 -15.10
C VAL A 142 6.26 -6.13 -13.91
N VAL A 143 6.28 -4.81 -14.07
CA VAL A 143 5.85 -3.88 -13.00
C VAL A 143 4.53 -3.23 -13.39
N ALA A 144 3.52 -3.42 -12.54
CA ALA A 144 2.22 -2.78 -12.63
C ALA A 144 1.89 -2.13 -11.27
N PRO A 145 2.23 -0.86 -11.07
CA PRO A 145 2.16 -0.21 -9.78
C PRO A 145 0.72 0.07 -9.31
N ASN A 146 0.57 0.34 -8.01
CA ASN A 146 -0.64 0.98 -7.50
C ASN A 146 -0.73 2.41 -8.04
N ALA A 147 -1.93 3.00 -7.96
CA ALA A 147 -2.14 4.40 -8.26
C ALA A 147 -2.98 5.08 -7.16
N PRO A 148 -2.81 6.38 -6.92
CA PRO A 148 -3.66 7.12 -5.99
C PRO A 148 -5.08 7.25 -6.54
N SER A 149 -6.07 7.37 -5.63
CA SER A 149 -7.42 7.76 -6.04
C SER A 149 -7.44 9.25 -6.43
N PRO A 150 -8.18 9.63 -7.49
CA PRO A 150 -8.35 11.04 -7.86
C PRO A 150 -8.85 11.92 -6.72
N VAL A 151 -9.58 11.36 -5.77
CA VAL A 151 -10.14 12.05 -4.59
C VAL A 151 -9.11 12.84 -3.80
N PHE A 152 -7.84 12.38 -3.76
CA PHE A 152 -6.76 13.05 -3.05
C PHE A 152 -6.25 14.33 -3.76
N GLY A 153 -6.52 14.47 -5.06
CA GLY A 153 -6.16 15.67 -5.82
C GLY A 153 -7.30 16.65 -6.02
N GLU A 154 -8.50 16.34 -5.55
CA GLU A 154 -9.67 17.20 -5.68
C GLU A 154 -9.65 18.34 -4.67
N PRO A 155 -9.93 19.60 -5.08
CA PRO A 155 -10.03 20.70 -4.15
C PRO A 155 -11.22 20.51 -3.20
N ARG A 156 -11.02 20.83 -1.93
CA ARG A 156 -12.04 20.73 -0.88
C ARG A 156 -12.58 22.10 -0.48
N GLY A 157 -13.90 22.17 -0.28
CA GLY A 157 -14.52 23.40 0.20
C GLY A 157 -14.07 23.79 1.60
N ALA A 158 -14.02 25.10 1.89
CA ALA A 158 -13.58 25.62 3.19
C ALA A 158 -14.40 25.07 4.37
N GLU A 159 -15.72 24.91 4.19
CA GLU A 159 -16.62 24.36 5.21
C GLU A 159 -16.32 22.89 5.52
N GLU A 160 -16.13 22.04 4.48
CA GLU A 160 -15.75 20.64 4.64
C GLU A 160 -14.40 20.52 5.36
N ARG A 161 -13.40 21.31 4.92
CA ARG A 161 -12.08 21.37 5.53
C ARG A 161 -12.17 21.75 7.01
N ALA A 162 -12.89 22.81 7.36
CA ALA A 162 -13.07 23.24 8.74
C ALA A 162 -13.76 22.15 9.60
N ARG A 163 -14.80 21.51 9.07
CA ARG A 163 -15.52 20.42 9.75
C ARG A 163 -14.62 19.21 10.05
N VAL A 164 -13.81 18.78 9.08
CA VAL A 164 -12.89 17.65 9.26
C VAL A 164 -11.81 17.99 10.28
N LEU A 165 -11.19 19.15 10.19
CA LEU A 165 -10.16 19.58 11.12
C LEU A 165 -10.69 19.69 12.56
N ALA A 166 -11.88 20.28 12.73
CA ALA A 166 -12.56 20.38 14.03
C ALA A 166 -12.88 18.98 14.62
N LYS A 167 -13.32 18.03 13.79
CA LYS A 167 -13.59 16.63 14.21
C LYS A 167 -12.36 15.98 14.83
N HIS A 168 -11.16 16.25 14.30
CA HIS A 168 -9.91 15.68 14.77
C HIS A 168 -9.15 16.60 15.75
N GLY A 169 -9.72 17.75 16.12
CA GLY A 169 -9.16 18.70 17.07
C GLY A 169 -7.82 19.29 16.62
N VAL A 170 -7.68 19.57 15.31
CA VAL A 170 -6.46 20.14 14.70
C VAL A 170 -6.81 21.39 13.89
N THR A 171 -5.79 22.18 13.58
CA THR A 171 -5.92 23.40 12.78
C THR A 171 -5.16 23.28 11.46
N ASP A 172 -5.51 24.09 10.50
CA ASP A 172 -4.86 24.13 9.19
C ASP A 172 -3.37 24.51 9.33
N GLY A 173 -2.47 23.69 8.79
CA GLY A 173 -1.02 23.83 8.93
C GLY A 173 -0.49 23.64 10.36
N GLY A 174 -1.32 23.19 11.30
CA GLY A 174 -0.99 23.13 12.72
C GLY A 174 -0.70 21.71 13.26
N TYR A 175 -0.41 20.72 12.43
CA TYR A 175 -0.13 19.35 12.90
C TYR A 175 0.77 18.57 11.93
N LEU A 176 1.48 17.59 12.47
CA LEU A 176 2.17 16.54 11.72
C LEU A 176 1.23 15.34 11.55
N LEU A 177 1.31 14.65 10.43
CA LEU A 177 0.46 13.51 10.13
C LEU A 177 1.28 12.25 9.84
N ALA A 178 0.88 11.10 10.38
CA ALA A 178 1.36 9.80 9.95
C ALA A 178 0.17 8.88 9.65
N VAL A 179 0.27 8.13 8.55
CA VAL A 179 -0.82 7.28 8.05
C VAL A 179 -0.33 5.86 7.83
N GLY A 180 -1.00 4.90 8.46
CA GLY A 180 -0.69 3.49 8.31
C GLY A 180 -1.40 2.61 9.32
N SER A 181 -1.51 1.31 9.02
CA SER A 181 -1.97 0.32 9.99
C SER A 181 -0.97 0.22 11.15
N MET A 182 -1.50 -0.14 12.33
CA MET A 182 -0.67 -0.45 13.50
C MET A 182 -0.01 -1.81 13.30
N ASP A 183 1.07 -1.83 12.54
CA ASP A 183 1.93 -3.00 12.36
C ASP A 183 3.41 -2.60 12.56
N PRO A 184 4.27 -3.54 13.03
CA PRO A 184 5.67 -3.24 13.37
C PRO A 184 6.45 -2.62 12.21
N ARG A 185 6.13 -3.01 10.96
CA ARG A 185 6.77 -2.52 9.75
C ARG A 185 6.59 -1.00 9.55
N LYS A 186 5.46 -0.44 10.05
CA LYS A 186 5.18 1.00 9.97
C LYS A 186 5.97 1.82 10.98
N ASN A 187 6.65 1.18 11.94
CA ASN A 187 7.61 1.79 12.85
C ASN A 187 7.02 2.95 13.70
N LEU A 188 5.71 2.86 14.00
CA LEU A 188 4.99 3.94 14.70
C LEU A 188 5.44 4.09 16.16
N GLN A 189 5.95 3.02 16.78
CA GLN A 189 6.54 3.10 18.11
C GLN A 189 7.75 4.04 18.11
N ARG A 190 8.73 3.81 17.21
CA ARG A 190 9.90 4.70 17.13
C ARG A 190 9.50 6.11 16.72
N LEU A 191 8.49 6.26 15.84
CA LEU A 191 7.97 7.58 15.52
C LEU A 191 7.45 8.31 16.76
N SER A 192 6.67 7.64 17.63
CA SER A 192 6.15 8.26 18.86
C SER A 192 7.28 8.62 19.84
N GLU A 193 8.27 7.75 20.01
CA GLU A 193 9.47 8.03 20.83
C GLU A 193 10.25 9.23 20.30
N ALA A 194 10.50 9.27 18.99
CA ALA A 194 11.20 10.38 18.32
C ALA A 194 10.44 11.70 18.42
N TYR A 195 9.11 11.65 18.29
CA TYR A 195 8.26 12.82 18.42
C TYR A 195 8.27 13.36 19.85
N LEU A 196 8.22 12.50 20.88
CA LEU A 196 8.29 12.92 22.28
C LEU A 196 9.65 13.49 22.68
N ALA A 197 10.70 13.17 21.94
CA ALA A 197 12.04 13.78 22.12
C ALA A 197 12.13 15.23 21.60
N LEU A 198 11.14 15.71 20.82
CA LEU A 198 11.07 17.10 20.39
C LEU A 198 10.83 18.05 21.58
N PRO A 199 11.28 19.32 21.50
CA PRO A 199 10.96 20.34 22.50
C PRO A 199 9.44 20.48 22.69
N ALA A 200 8.99 20.67 23.93
CA ALA A 200 7.57 20.78 24.27
C ALA A 200 6.84 21.87 23.46
N GLU A 201 7.52 23.00 23.19
CA GLU A 201 7.00 24.08 22.37
C GLU A 201 6.71 23.62 20.92
N THR A 202 7.59 22.81 20.34
CA THR A 202 7.43 22.25 19.00
C THR A 202 6.24 21.29 18.96
N ARG A 203 6.09 20.43 19.97
CA ARG A 203 4.98 19.48 20.07
C ARG A 203 3.64 20.19 20.24
N ALA A 204 3.60 21.23 21.08
CA ALA A 204 2.40 22.05 21.29
C ALA A 204 1.97 22.79 20.02
N ALA A 205 2.96 23.28 19.22
CA ALA A 205 2.69 23.97 17.96
C ALA A 205 2.31 23.03 16.80
N ALA A 206 2.71 21.76 16.87
CA ALA A 206 2.49 20.76 15.82
C ALA A 206 2.24 19.35 16.42
N PRO A 207 1.05 19.11 17.02
CA PRO A 207 0.69 17.78 17.53
C PRO A 207 0.78 16.72 16.43
N LEU A 208 1.13 15.49 16.82
CA LEU A 208 1.21 14.36 15.91
C LEU A 208 -0.14 13.66 15.78
N VAL A 209 -0.69 13.59 14.60
CA VAL A 209 -1.92 12.84 14.29
C VAL A 209 -1.57 11.52 13.65
N LEU A 210 -2.04 10.42 14.23
CA LEU A 210 -1.88 9.07 13.69
C LEU A 210 -3.22 8.58 13.13
N VAL A 211 -3.26 8.34 11.83
CA VAL A 211 -4.41 7.77 11.12
C VAL A 211 -4.14 6.30 10.82
N GLY A 212 -5.02 5.44 11.28
CA GLY A 212 -4.94 4.01 11.02
C GLY A 212 -5.66 3.19 12.08
N ALA A 213 -5.88 1.92 11.78
CA ALA A 213 -6.56 1.01 12.69
C ALA A 213 -5.62 -0.11 13.16
N LYS A 214 -5.88 -0.63 14.37
CA LYS A 214 -5.23 -1.85 14.84
C LYS A 214 -5.52 -2.99 13.87
N SER A 215 -4.50 -3.78 13.57
CA SER A 215 -4.61 -4.96 12.73
C SER A 215 -4.60 -6.21 13.61
N ALA A 216 -5.51 -7.16 13.34
CA ALA A 216 -5.54 -8.45 14.03
C ALA A 216 -4.44 -9.42 13.56
N VAL A 217 -3.68 -9.08 12.52
CA VAL A 217 -2.66 -9.95 11.90
C VAL A 217 -1.26 -9.69 12.48
N PHE A 218 -1.05 -8.49 13.02
CA PHE A 218 0.24 -8.05 13.57
C PHE A 218 0.16 -7.92 15.09
N GLY A 219 1.30 -8.05 15.76
CA GLY A 219 1.42 -7.86 17.21
C GLY A 219 0.99 -6.45 17.63
N ASP A 220 0.70 -6.27 18.92
CA ASP A 220 0.40 -4.97 19.49
C ASP A 220 1.59 -4.02 19.32
N VAL A 221 1.30 -2.82 18.82
CA VAL A 221 2.26 -1.71 18.76
C VAL A 221 2.04 -0.90 20.03
N ASP A 222 3.03 -0.86 20.88
CA ASP A 222 3.01 -0.04 22.09
C ASP A 222 3.36 1.40 21.70
N LEU A 223 2.34 2.27 21.70
CA LEU A 223 2.53 3.69 21.44
C LEU A 223 2.70 4.40 22.77
N ALA A 224 3.70 5.30 22.85
CA ALA A 224 3.84 6.16 24.01
C ALA A 224 2.61 7.06 24.15
N GLU A 225 1.95 6.99 25.32
CA GLU A 225 0.77 7.82 25.63
C GLU A 225 1.21 9.27 25.87
N SER A 226 0.56 10.21 25.18
CA SER A 226 0.76 11.65 25.34
C SER A 226 -0.42 12.40 24.75
N ASP A 227 -0.80 13.51 25.39
CA ASP A 227 -1.84 14.41 24.88
C ASP A 227 -1.43 15.08 23.54
N ASP A 228 -0.14 15.13 23.24
CA ASP A 228 0.42 15.66 22.00
C ASP A 228 0.31 14.66 20.82
N ILE A 229 -0.05 13.38 21.08
CA ILE A 229 -0.25 12.35 20.06
C ILE A 229 -1.72 11.99 19.96
N LYS A 230 -2.35 12.34 18.84
CA LYS A 230 -3.77 12.15 18.60
C LYS A 230 -4.01 10.92 17.71
N LEU A 231 -4.79 9.96 18.20
CA LEU A 231 -5.19 8.77 17.44
C LEU A 231 -6.52 9.07 16.72
N ALA A 232 -6.47 9.34 15.42
CA ALA A 232 -7.67 9.60 14.62
C ALA A 232 -8.46 8.34 14.26
N GLY A 233 -7.87 7.14 14.44
CA GLY A 233 -8.51 5.90 14.07
C GLY A 233 -8.67 5.73 12.55
N TYR A 234 -9.76 5.08 12.14
CA TYR A 234 -10.11 4.96 10.72
C TYR A 234 -10.84 6.22 10.25
N VAL A 235 -10.40 6.75 9.13
CA VAL A 235 -11.01 7.90 8.43
C VAL A 235 -11.39 7.50 7.00
N THR A 236 -12.35 8.20 6.41
CA THR A 236 -12.70 8.01 4.99
C THR A 236 -11.63 8.59 4.07
N ASP A 237 -11.62 8.20 2.79
CA ASP A 237 -10.68 8.76 1.81
C ASP A 237 -10.87 10.29 1.66
N ASP A 238 -12.11 10.80 1.72
CA ASP A 238 -12.42 12.23 1.71
C ASP A 238 -11.83 12.96 2.91
N GLU A 239 -12.02 12.43 4.11
CA GLU A 239 -11.43 13.00 5.34
C GLU A 239 -9.91 12.94 5.30
N LEU A 240 -9.34 11.83 4.81
CA LEU A 240 -7.90 11.66 4.68
C LEU A 240 -7.29 12.66 3.69
N ALA A 241 -7.97 12.94 2.57
CA ALA A 241 -7.54 13.94 1.60
C ALA A 241 -7.44 15.35 2.24
N VAL A 242 -8.43 15.72 3.08
CA VAL A 242 -8.37 16.95 3.86
C VAL A 242 -7.18 16.92 4.84
N LEU A 243 -7.00 15.81 5.57
CA LEU A 243 -5.93 15.70 6.55
C LEU A 243 -4.53 15.77 5.92
N TYR A 244 -4.34 15.19 4.73
CA TYR A 244 -3.09 15.35 4.00
C TYR A 244 -2.85 16.80 3.59
N ALA A 245 -3.82 17.40 2.90
CA ALA A 245 -3.70 18.75 2.35
C ALA A 245 -3.60 19.86 3.41
N ALA A 246 -4.14 19.61 4.61
CA ALA A 246 -4.14 20.54 5.73
C ALA A 246 -3.01 20.32 6.73
N SER A 247 -2.21 19.24 6.56
CA SER A 247 -1.09 18.98 7.47
C SER A 247 0.06 19.96 7.22
N ARG A 248 0.86 20.19 8.25
CA ARG A 248 2.16 20.86 8.09
C ARG A 248 3.13 20.00 7.29
N GLY A 249 3.00 18.69 7.45
CA GLY A 249 3.69 17.68 6.69
C GLY A 249 3.35 16.27 7.14
N VAL A 250 3.65 15.31 6.29
CA VAL A 250 3.36 13.89 6.51
C VAL A 250 4.66 13.11 6.68
N VAL A 251 4.71 12.23 7.69
CA VAL A 251 5.86 11.40 7.96
C VAL A 251 5.54 9.92 7.71
N PHE A 252 6.42 9.23 6.98
CA PHE A 252 6.34 7.79 6.72
C PHE A 252 7.60 7.09 7.23
N PRO A 253 7.59 6.61 8.49
CA PRO A 253 8.78 6.04 9.14
C PRO A 253 8.97 4.55 8.87
N SER A 254 8.31 3.99 7.87
CA SER A 254 8.26 2.56 7.58
C SER A 254 9.65 1.93 7.45
N LEU A 255 9.84 0.75 8.06
CA LEU A 255 11.06 -0.05 7.89
C LEU A 255 11.16 -0.68 6.51
N ALA A 256 10.02 -1.00 5.90
CA ALA A 256 9.94 -1.54 4.55
C ALA A 256 8.53 -1.35 3.97
N GLU A 257 8.45 -1.22 2.64
CA GLU A 257 7.21 -1.12 1.88
C GLU A 257 7.31 -1.87 0.55
N GLY A 258 6.18 -2.46 0.14
CA GLY A 258 6.09 -3.01 -1.21
C GLY A 258 5.81 -1.93 -2.27
N PHE A 259 4.97 -0.93 -1.90
CA PHE A 259 4.69 0.24 -2.73
C PHE A 259 4.63 1.52 -1.88
N GLY A 260 3.67 1.66 -0.99
CA GLY A 260 3.46 2.92 -0.26
C GLY A 260 2.29 3.73 -0.83
N LEU A 261 1.10 3.11 -0.95
CA LEU A 261 -0.09 3.80 -1.45
C LEU A 261 -0.40 5.10 -0.69
N PRO A 262 -0.36 5.15 0.67
CA PRO A 262 -0.55 6.39 1.41
C PRO A 262 0.46 7.50 1.07
N LEU A 263 1.67 7.13 0.64
CA LEU A 263 2.69 8.09 0.24
C LEU A 263 2.30 8.82 -1.05
N VAL A 264 1.89 8.07 -2.11
CA VAL A 264 1.45 8.71 -3.36
C VAL A 264 0.14 9.48 -3.18
N GLU A 265 -0.73 9.07 -2.26
CA GLU A 265 -1.94 9.80 -1.87
C GLU A 265 -1.57 11.15 -1.24
N ALA A 266 -0.61 11.18 -0.31
CA ALA A 266 -0.11 12.41 0.31
C ALA A 266 0.56 13.34 -0.71
N MET A 267 1.34 12.81 -1.66
CA MET A 267 1.95 13.58 -2.75
C MET A 267 0.89 14.25 -3.63
N VAL A 268 -0.17 13.51 -3.98
CA VAL A 268 -1.28 14.04 -4.79
C VAL A 268 -2.07 15.09 -4.04
N ALA A 269 -2.22 14.96 -2.73
CA ALA A 269 -2.85 15.95 -1.86
C ALA A 269 -1.98 17.23 -1.65
N GLY A 270 -0.74 17.24 -2.11
CA GLY A 270 0.17 18.38 -1.99
C GLY A 270 0.85 18.49 -0.62
N ALA A 271 0.97 17.39 0.12
CA ALA A 271 1.63 17.39 1.42
C ALA A 271 3.16 17.42 1.29
N ARG A 272 3.84 18.14 2.19
CA ARG A 272 5.29 18.04 2.39
C ARG A 272 5.62 16.71 3.06
N LEU A 273 6.70 16.05 2.62
CA LEU A 273 7.01 14.69 3.06
C LEU A 273 8.36 14.57 3.78
N ALA A 274 8.35 13.81 4.89
CA ALA A 274 9.53 13.21 5.48
C ALA A 274 9.36 11.67 5.46
N VAL A 275 10.30 10.95 4.87
CA VAL A 275 10.14 9.52 4.58
C VAL A 275 11.40 8.74 4.97
N SER A 276 11.23 7.49 5.30
CA SER A 276 12.34 6.55 5.49
C SER A 276 13.23 6.45 4.26
N ASP A 277 14.53 6.35 4.49
CA ASP A 277 15.54 6.06 3.47
C ASP A 277 15.46 4.57 3.09
N ILE A 278 14.48 4.22 2.25
CA ILE A 278 14.25 2.88 1.73
C ILE A 278 14.05 2.89 0.21
N PRO A 279 14.44 1.82 -0.51
CA PRO A 279 14.46 1.81 -1.97
C PRO A 279 13.14 2.19 -2.63
N VAL A 280 12.00 1.75 -2.08
CA VAL A 280 10.70 2.02 -2.67
C VAL A 280 10.30 3.49 -2.54
N PHE A 281 10.69 4.17 -1.45
CA PHE A 281 10.41 5.59 -1.28
C PHE A 281 11.27 6.45 -2.19
N HIS A 282 12.54 6.09 -2.41
CA HIS A 282 13.36 6.71 -3.45
C HIS A 282 12.78 6.51 -4.85
N TRP A 283 12.32 5.30 -5.14
CA TRP A 283 11.68 5.01 -6.43
C TRP A 283 10.40 5.80 -6.66
N ILE A 284 9.63 6.13 -5.60
CA ILE A 284 8.39 6.94 -5.72
C ILE A 284 8.70 8.42 -5.73
N CYS A 285 9.39 8.95 -4.71
CA CYS A 285 9.50 10.36 -4.43
C CYS A 285 10.67 11.04 -5.19
N GLY A 286 11.73 10.28 -5.56
CA GLY A 286 12.95 10.94 -6.09
C GLY A 286 13.43 12.04 -5.15
N ASP A 287 13.45 13.30 -5.62
CA ASP A 287 13.89 14.45 -4.85
C ASP A 287 12.74 15.19 -4.13
N ASP A 288 11.49 14.70 -4.26
CA ASP A 288 10.29 15.35 -3.72
C ASP A 288 10.00 15.04 -2.22
N ALA A 289 10.98 14.49 -1.48
CA ALA A 289 10.85 14.19 -0.05
C ALA A 289 12.15 14.39 0.71
N THR A 290 12.04 14.62 2.03
CA THR A 290 13.18 14.58 2.95
C THR A 290 13.36 13.15 3.46
N TYR A 291 14.56 12.59 3.30
CA TYR A 291 14.87 11.22 3.71
C TYR A 291 15.53 11.16 5.08
N PHE A 292 15.23 10.10 5.85
CA PHE A 292 15.87 9.81 7.14
C PHE A 292 16.04 8.30 7.36
N SER A 293 17.04 7.91 8.14
CA SER A 293 17.23 6.53 8.55
C SER A 293 16.10 6.08 9.48
N PRO A 294 15.27 5.08 9.11
CA PRO A 294 14.17 4.62 9.96
C PRO A 294 14.64 3.83 11.19
N ALA A 295 15.89 3.41 11.23
CA ALA A 295 16.46 2.67 12.34
C ALA A 295 17.06 3.58 13.43
N ASP A 296 17.25 4.87 13.13
CA ASP A 296 17.86 5.85 14.03
C ASP A 296 16.80 6.85 14.55
N THR A 297 16.48 6.75 15.83
CA THR A 297 15.49 7.62 16.48
C THR A 297 15.88 9.10 16.41
N SER A 298 17.18 9.41 16.50
CA SER A 298 17.68 10.79 16.38
C SER A 298 17.43 11.35 14.98
N ALA A 299 17.71 10.56 13.93
CA ALA A 299 17.43 10.95 12.55
C ALA A 299 15.94 11.19 12.30
N VAL A 300 15.06 10.37 12.91
CA VAL A 300 13.60 10.58 12.87
C VAL A 300 13.23 11.88 13.59
N THR A 301 13.79 12.15 14.79
CA THR A 301 13.55 13.39 15.55
C THR A 301 13.95 14.62 14.74
N ASP A 302 15.12 14.61 14.12
CA ASP A 302 15.63 15.71 13.30
C ASP A 302 14.74 15.94 12.05
N ALA A 303 14.24 14.86 11.43
CA ALA A 303 13.32 14.95 10.30
C ALA A 303 11.99 15.57 10.73
N LEU A 304 11.44 15.17 11.88
CA LEU A 304 10.23 15.75 12.46
C LEU A 304 10.41 17.23 12.80
N ALA A 305 11.55 17.61 13.40
CA ALA A 305 11.85 19.00 13.72
C ALA A 305 11.90 19.87 12.46
N ARG A 306 12.59 19.39 11.41
CA ARG A 306 12.62 20.08 10.10
C ARG A 306 11.23 20.19 9.49
N LEU A 307 10.44 19.11 9.54
CA LEU A 307 9.09 19.09 8.99
C LEU A 307 8.17 20.08 9.74
N ALA A 308 8.28 20.13 11.09
CA ALA A 308 7.52 21.05 11.93
C ALA A 308 7.89 22.53 11.71
N ALA A 309 9.14 22.82 11.34
CA ALA A 309 9.61 24.17 11.06
C ALA A 309 9.37 24.64 9.62
N ALA A 310 9.19 23.72 8.69
CA ALA A 310 9.03 24.04 7.27
C ALA A 310 7.65 24.67 6.98
N PRO A 311 7.56 25.62 6.04
CA PRO A 311 6.26 26.05 5.52
C PRO A 311 5.62 24.93 4.70
N PRO A 312 4.29 24.93 4.49
CA PRO A 312 3.64 24.08 3.50
C PRO A 312 4.30 24.22 2.12
N LEU A 313 4.10 23.24 1.22
CA LEU A 313 4.49 23.39 -0.17
C LEU A 313 3.73 24.57 -0.77
N ASP A 314 4.38 25.32 -1.66
CA ASP A 314 3.64 26.28 -2.47
C ASP A 314 2.79 25.56 -3.53
N GLU A 315 1.77 26.24 -4.06
CA GLU A 315 0.80 25.61 -4.97
C GLU A 315 1.44 25.17 -6.29
N GLU A 316 2.47 25.88 -6.78
CA GLU A 316 3.15 25.52 -8.01
C GLU A 316 3.92 24.18 -7.84
N GLU A 317 4.66 24.06 -6.75
CA GLU A 317 5.41 22.84 -6.41
C GLU A 317 4.45 21.66 -6.14
N ALA A 318 3.40 21.88 -5.34
CA ALA A 318 2.37 20.87 -5.08
C ALA A 318 1.68 20.39 -6.37
N ALA A 319 1.32 21.32 -7.27
CA ALA A 319 0.72 20.99 -8.55
C ALA A 319 1.70 20.26 -9.49
N ARG A 320 2.99 20.60 -9.47
CA ARG A 320 4.04 19.89 -10.22
C ARG A 320 4.14 18.44 -9.76
N ILE A 321 4.25 18.22 -8.45
CA ILE A 321 4.34 16.87 -7.84
C ILE A 321 3.08 16.06 -8.17
N ARG A 322 1.90 16.63 -7.97
CA ARG A 322 0.61 15.99 -8.28
C ARG A 322 0.55 15.52 -9.73
N ARG A 323 0.91 16.37 -10.69
CA ARG A 323 0.92 16.02 -12.11
C ARG A 323 1.90 14.89 -12.40
N ALA A 324 3.12 14.93 -11.85
CA ALA A 324 4.13 13.91 -12.03
C ALA A 324 3.66 12.54 -11.50
N VAL A 325 3.10 12.51 -10.30
CA VAL A 325 2.58 11.28 -9.67
C VAL A 325 1.41 10.70 -10.45
N MET A 326 0.42 11.54 -10.80
CA MET A 326 -0.76 11.09 -11.55
C MET A 326 -0.44 10.62 -12.97
N CYS A 327 0.58 11.20 -13.60
CA CYS A 327 1.07 10.74 -14.91
C CYS A 327 1.81 9.39 -14.81
N ARG A 328 2.57 9.19 -13.74
CA ARG A 328 3.40 8.00 -13.57
C ARG A 328 2.61 6.79 -13.05
N PHE A 329 1.63 7.02 -12.17
CA PHE A 329 0.86 5.98 -11.50
C PHE A 329 -0.61 6.08 -11.91
N ASP A 330 -1.03 5.18 -12.77
CA ASP A 330 -2.38 5.11 -13.32
C ASP A 330 -2.89 3.67 -13.38
N TRP A 331 -4.11 3.43 -12.88
CA TRP A 331 -4.70 2.10 -12.82
C TRP A 331 -4.96 1.48 -14.19
N ARG A 332 -5.27 2.28 -15.21
CA ARG A 332 -5.52 1.79 -16.57
C ARG A 332 -4.22 1.32 -17.22
N THR A 333 -3.13 2.06 -17.00
CA THR A 333 -1.79 1.70 -17.46
C THR A 333 -1.32 0.42 -16.80
N SER A 334 -1.49 0.29 -15.48
CA SER A 334 -1.16 -0.94 -14.75
C SER A 334 -2.00 -2.14 -15.19
N ALA A 335 -3.30 -1.95 -15.40
CA ALA A 335 -4.17 -3.00 -15.94
C ALA A 335 -3.81 -3.37 -17.39
N GLN A 336 -3.37 -2.40 -18.21
CA GLN A 336 -2.88 -2.70 -19.55
C GLN A 336 -1.62 -3.57 -19.50
N THR A 337 -0.65 -3.26 -18.64
CA THR A 337 0.55 -4.09 -18.41
C THR A 337 0.17 -5.53 -18.04
N VAL A 338 -0.81 -5.71 -17.14
CA VAL A 338 -1.31 -7.04 -16.76
C VAL A 338 -1.97 -7.75 -17.94
N HIS A 339 -2.75 -7.03 -18.75
CA HIS A 339 -3.41 -7.58 -19.93
C HIS A 339 -2.40 -7.99 -21.01
N ASP A 340 -1.37 -7.18 -21.26
CA ASP A 340 -0.30 -7.50 -22.22
C ASP A 340 0.51 -8.73 -21.77
N ALA A 341 0.76 -8.84 -20.47
CA ALA A 341 1.36 -10.03 -19.86
C ALA A 341 0.51 -11.30 -20.11
N TYR A 342 -0.81 -11.22 -19.99
CA TYR A 342 -1.71 -12.32 -20.35
C TYR A 342 -1.63 -12.66 -21.83
N GLN A 343 -1.64 -11.69 -22.74
CA GLN A 343 -1.56 -11.93 -24.16
C GLN A 343 -0.27 -12.65 -24.56
N SER A 344 0.86 -12.34 -23.89
CA SER A 344 2.14 -13.00 -24.12
C SER A 344 2.15 -14.50 -23.81
N ILE A 345 1.26 -14.99 -22.95
CA ILE A 345 1.13 -16.41 -22.60
C ILE A 345 0.40 -17.18 -23.72
N GLY A 346 -0.50 -16.52 -24.45
CA GLY A 346 -1.30 -17.15 -25.52
C GLY A 346 -0.53 -17.41 -26.82
N THR A 347 0.62 -16.76 -26.98
CA THR A 347 1.47 -16.84 -28.20
C THR A 347 2.61 -17.86 -28.08
N ARG A 348 2.78 -18.52 -26.95
CA ARG A 348 3.82 -19.53 -26.68
C ARG A 348 3.26 -20.93 -26.50
#